data_a3d3a85d8b4bfc5b26de9354b6333f8b
#
_entry.id   a3d3a85d8b4bfc5b26de9354b6333f8b
#
_cell.length_a   1.000
_cell.length_b   1.000
_cell.length_c   1.000
_cell.angle_alpha   90.00
_cell.angle_beta   90.00
_cell.angle_gamma   90.00
#
_symmetry.space_group_name_H-M   'P 1'
#
loop_
_entity.id
_entity.type
_entity.pdbx_description
1 polymer ?
#
loop_
_entity_poly.entity_id
_entity_poly.type
_entity_poly.pdbx_seq_one_letter_code
_entity_poly.pdbx_strand_id
1 'polypeptide(L)'
;MANKYPTTPKSATQTRRQGSNPLHNMFVFFDLGGTLVDLRGIVASMAARLSAVRVRGPVPLALEWAVRTAEALPAAQGPRFQSEQEIASDVLFNLLARRGRTGARDASVRLVRDAWAGYVGTCTLQPDITVAWLRTLRSQIAGLGVVTDGDTEAVAGVLSHTGLNELFDSVTTSEAVRSYKPDPRIYRSALKALKARPSESLFVSDAALDLQGAASLGIAAAWIRRSLLPDLAKPPPSTLVLSRIQDVDRIVKGYGKTGRFELR
;
A
#
# COMPACT_ATOMS: atom_id res chain seq x y z
N MET A 1 44.18 -27.47 -47.11
CA MET A 1 44.23 -28.57 -46.13
C MET A 1 43.62 -28.18 -44.83
N ALA A 2 42.63 -28.96 -44.42
CA ALA A 2 42.08 -29.16 -43.03
C ALA A 2 41.58 -27.94 -42.24
N ASN A 3 40.34 -27.69 -42.34
CA ASN A 3 39.16 -27.84 -41.46
C ASN A 3 39.44 -28.26 -40.01
N LYS A 4 39.04 -27.47 -39.02
CA LYS A 4 38.60 -27.98 -37.70
C LYS A 4 37.65 -27.02 -36.98
N TYR A 5 36.38 -27.34 -37.06
CA TYR A 5 35.24 -27.38 -36.11
C TYR A 5 34.92 -26.20 -35.18
N PRO A 6 33.64 -25.83 -35.14
CA PRO A 6 33.10 -24.95 -34.13
C PRO A 6 32.73 -25.76 -32.88
N THR A 7 33.23 -25.36 -31.73
CA THR A 7 32.76 -25.84 -30.43
C THR A 7 31.52 -25.09 -30.00
N THR A 8 30.41 -25.81 -29.87
CA THR A 8 29.16 -25.43 -29.25
C THR A 8 29.39 -24.80 -27.86
N PRO A 9 28.73 -23.69 -27.49
CA PRO A 9 28.77 -23.21 -26.11
C PRO A 9 27.96 -24.17 -25.24
N LYS A 10 28.61 -24.74 -24.25
CA LYS A 10 27.97 -25.51 -23.19
C LYS A 10 26.99 -24.62 -22.45
N SER A 11 25.74 -25.07 -22.41
CA SER A 11 24.70 -24.57 -21.54
C SER A 11 25.23 -24.40 -20.10
N ALA A 12 25.33 -23.17 -19.65
CA ALA A 12 25.61 -22.88 -18.25
C ALA A 12 24.37 -23.26 -17.43
N THR A 13 24.32 -24.48 -16.97
CA THR A 13 23.45 -24.96 -15.92
C THR A 13 23.78 -24.12 -14.68
N GLN A 14 22.91 -23.14 -14.36
CA GLN A 14 22.99 -22.43 -13.09
C GLN A 14 22.87 -23.45 -11.96
N THR A 15 24.00 -23.80 -11.38
CA THR A 15 24.08 -24.59 -10.17
C THR A 15 23.39 -23.82 -9.06
N ARG A 16 22.18 -24.26 -8.71
CA ARG A 16 21.47 -23.85 -7.47
C ARG A 16 22.47 -24.11 -6.33
N ARG A 17 22.89 -23.03 -5.65
CA ARG A 17 23.60 -23.15 -4.38
C ARG A 17 22.71 -23.94 -3.42
N GLN A 18 23.04 -25.21 -3.21
CA GLN A 18 22.43 -26.05 -2.18
C GLN A 18 22.75 -25.42 -0.83
N GLY A 19 21.72 -25.05 -0.06
CA GLY A 19 21.85 -24.77 1.37
C GLY A 19 21.47 -23.37 1.86
N SER A 20 21.04 -22.40 1.01
CA SER A 20 20.54 -21.12 1.54
C SER A 20 19.05 -21.24 1.91
N ASN A 21 18.72 -20.86 3.13
CA ASN A 21 17.33 -20.77 3.57
C ASN A 21 16.53 -19.89 2.57
N PRO A 22 15.45 -20.39 1.94
CA PRO A 22 14.67 -19.63 0.96
C PRO A 22 14.16 -18.28 1.48
N LEU A 23 13.97 -18.15 2.79
CA LEU A 23 13.53 -16.91 3.43
C LEU A 23 14.52 -15.75 3.26
N HIS A 24 15.81 -16.02 3.04
CA HIS A 24 16.79 -14.97 2.73
C HIS A 24 16.60 -14.32 1.35
N ASN A 25 15.67 -14.82 0.55
CA ASN A 25 15.28 -14.23 -0.73
C ASN A 25 13.79 -13.82 -0.72
N MET A 26 13.07 -13.94 0.40
CA MET A 26 11.67 -13.57 0.49
C MET A 26 11.50 -12.12 0.93
N PHE A 27 10.66 -11.38 0.21
CA PHE A 27 10.28 -10.00 0.52
C PHE A 27 8.79 -9.92 0.80
N VAL A 28 8.42 -9.12 1.80
CA VAL A 28 7.02 -8.83 2.11
C VAL A 28 6.78 -7.33 2.01
N PHE A 29 5.79 -6.95 1.25
CA PHE A 29 5.33 -5.57 1.11
C PHE A 29 3.92 -5.47 1.67
N PHE A 30 3.68 -4.44 2.45
CA PHE A 30 2.35 -4.12 2.97
C PHE A 30 1.84 -2.82 2.35
N ASP A 31 0.56 -2.76 2.06
CA ASP A 31 -0.15 -1.51 2.06
C ASP A 31 -0.22 -0.96 3.50
N LEU A 32 -0.40 0.35 3.65
CA LEU A 32 -0.41 1.01 4.96
C LEU A 32 -1.83 1.26 5.47
N GLY A 33 -2.56 2.11 4.76
CA GLY A 33 -3.87 2.57 5.18
C GLY A 33 -4.96 1.53 4.97
N GLY A 34 -5.73 1.18 6.02
CA GLY A 34 -6.69 0.08 5.97
C GLY A 34 -6.05 -1.28 6.27
N THR A 35 -4.80 -1.48 5.87
CA THR A 35 -4.06 -2.73 6.07
C THR A 35 -3.32 -2.79 7.40
N LEU A 36 -2.41 -1.88 7.66
CA LEU A 36 -1.64 -1.80 8.92
C LEU A 36 -2.21 -0.77 9.88
N VAL A 37 -2.73 0.35 9.36
CA VAL A 37 -3.21 1.50 10.13
C VAL A 37 -4.70 1.70 9.88
N ASP A 38 -5.43 2.06 10.92
CA ASP A 38 -6.88 2.29 10.87
C ASP A 38 -7.20 3.65 10.19
N LEU A 39 -7.92 3.61 9.09
CA LEU A 39 -8.35 4.81 8.35
C LEU A 39 -9.62 5.48 8.90
N ARG A 40 -10.33 4.89 9.89
CA ARG A 40 -11.53 5.53 10.47
C ARG A 40 -11.21 6.89 11.08
N GLY A 41 -9.98 7.07 11.56
CA GLY A 41 -9.51 8.32 12.14
C GLY A 41 -9.52 9.50 11.17
N ILE A 42 -9.23 9.32 9.88
CA ILE A 42 -9.26 10.43 8.91
C ILE A 42 -10.68 10.91 8.66
N VAL A 43 -11.65 9.99 8.59
CA VAL A 43 -13.08 10.35 8.45
C VAL A 43 -13.56 11.10 9.69
N ALA A 44 -13.20 10.63 10.89
CA ALA A 44 -13.55 11.30 12.14
C ALA A 44 -12.92 12.70 12.24
N SER A 45 -11.65 12.82 11.88
CA SER A 45 -10.94 14.10 11.86
C SER A 45 -11.59 15.10 10.88
N MET A 46 -11.91 14.68 9.66
CA MET A 46 -12.61 15.50 8.68
C MET A 46 -14.01 15.91 9.20
N ALA A 47 -14.78 14.98 9.76
CA ALA A 47 -16.10 15.28 10.30
C ALA A 47 -16.03 16.34 11.42
N ALA A 48 -15.02 16.28 12.30
CA ALA A 48 -14.79 17.29 13.32
C ALA A 48 -14.49 18.68 12.72
N ARG A 49 -13.66 18.76 11.67
CA ARG A 49 -13.37 20.02 10.97
C ARG A 49 -14.60 20.60 10.28
N LEU A 50 -15.38 19.76 9.61
CA LEU A 50 -16.64 20.16 8.97
C LEU A 50 -17.68 20.66 10.01
N SER A 51 -17.74 20.00 11.17
CA SER A 51 -18.60 20.44 12.28
C SER A 51 -18.18 21.81 12.82
N ALA A 52 -16.88 22.05 12.99
CA ALA A 52 -16.35 23.33 13.48
C ALA A 52 -16.72 24.52 12.58
N VAL A 53 -16.83 24.29 11.26
CA VAL A 53 -17.30 25.29 10.29
C VAL A 53 -18.81 25.20 10.01
N ARG A 54 -19.55 24.54 10.87
CA ARG A 54 -21.03 24.42 10.86
C ARG A 54 -21.57 23.85 9.54
N VAL A 55 -20.93 22.83 8.97
CA VAL A 55 -21.47 22.06 7.85
C VAL A 55 -22.54 21.11 8.38
N ARG A 56 -23.73 21.09 7.73
CA ARG A 56 -24.77 20.11 8.06
C ARG A 56 -24.38 18.71 7.63
N GLY A 57 -24.63 17.71 8.48
CA GLY A 57 -24.31 16.31 8.20
C GLY A 57 -22.81 16.07 8.02
N PRO A 58 -21.96 16.46 9.00
CA PRO A 58 -20.50 16.38 8.82
C PRO A 58 -20.00 14.96 8.64
N VAL A 59 -20.56 13.97 9.33
CA VAL A 59 -20.13 12.55 9.22
C VAL A 59 -20.47 11.96 7.86
N PRO A 60 -21.73 12.01 7.35
CA PRO A 60 -22.02 11.54 6.00
C PRO A 60 -21.18 12.23 4.91
N LEU A 61 -20.91 13.54 5.05
CA LEU A 61 -20.08 14.26 4.11
C LEU A 61 -18.62 13.81 4.16
N ALA A 62 -18.07 13.58 5.34
CA ALA A 62 -16.71 13.07 5.50
C ALA A 62 -16.54 11.65 4.91
N LEU A 63 -17.54 10.79 5.05
CA LEU A 63 -17.58 9.48 4.41
C LEU A 63 -17.62 9.60 2.89
N GLU A 64 -18.54 10.43 2.35
CA GLU A 64 -18.64 10.68 0.91
C GLU A 64 -17.32 11.25 0.35
N TRP A 65 -16.72 12.19 1.08
CA TRP A 65 -15.41 12.75 0.73
C TRP A 65 -14.32 11.68 0.66
N ALA A 66 -14.20 10.80 1.65
CA ALA A 66 -13.21 9.74 1.65
C ALA A 66 -13.39 8.78 0.48
N VAL A 67 -14.63 8.34 0.20
CA VAL A 67 -14.96 7.48 -0.94
C VAL A 67 -14.59 8.15 -2.26
N ARG A 68 -15.02 9.41 -2.47
CA ARG A 68 -14.76 10.14 -3.73
C ARG A 68 -13.28 10.44 -3.92
N THR A 69 -12.53 10.67 -2.85
CA THR A 69 -11.08 10.81 -2.92
C THR A 69 -10.45 9.52 -3.41
N ALA A 70 -10.76 8.38 -2.78
CA ALA A 70 -10.23 7.07 -3.18
C ALA A 70 -10.57 6.71 -4.64
N GLU A 71 -11.78 7.02 -5.11
CA GLU A 71 -12.20 6.81 -6.51
C GLU A 71 -11.40 7.67 -7.51
N ALA A 72 -10.92 8.84 -7.08
CA ALA A 72 -10.21 9.79 -7.96
C ALA A 72 -8.71 9.50 -8.11
N LEU A 73 -8.07 8.86 -7.10
CA LEU A 73 -6.61 8.62 -7.08
C LEU A 73 -6.09 7.91 -8.35
N PRO A 74 -6.71 6.81 -8.84
CA PRO A 74 -6.17 6.07 -9.98
C PRO A 74 -6.11 6.87 -11.29
N ALA A 75 -6.85 7.96 -11.41
CA ALA A 75 -6.85 8.83 -12.61
C ALA A 75 -5.68 9.83 -12.61
N ALA A 76 -5.08 10.13 -11.47
CA ALA A 76 -4.01 11.10 -11.30
C ALA A 76 -2.63 10.46 -11.46
N GLN A 77 -2.20 10.21 -12.70
CA GLN A 77 -0.99 9.46 -13.01
C GLN A 77 0.01 10.27 -13.86
N GLY A 78 1.30 10.07 -13.62
CA GLY A 78 2.39 10.61 -14.45
C GLY A 78 2.35 12.13 -14.59
N PRO A 79 2.23 12.70 -15.81
CA PRO A 79 2.20 14.16 -16.00
C PRO A 79 1.00 14.86 -15.34
N ARG A 80 -0.09 14.13 -15.11
CA ARG A 80 -1.31 14.63 -14.45
C ARG A 80 -1.34 14.26 -12.96
N PHE A 81 -0.22 13.86 -12.40
CA PHE A 81 -0.15 13.50 -10.98
C PHE A 81 -0.48 14.73 -10.12
N GLN A 82 -1.36 14.51 -9.17
CA GLN A 82 -1.68 15.41 -8.07
C GLN A 82 -1.45 14.63 -6.76
N SER A 83 -1.05 15.31 -5.70
CA SER A 83 -0.94 14.68 -4.38
C SER A 83 -2.32 14.25 -3.84
N GLU A 84 -2.35 13.35 -2.89
CA GLU A 84 -3.61 12.90 -2.28
C GLU A 84 -4.36 14.08 -1.64
N GLN A 85 -3.66 14.98 -0.96
CA GLN A 85 -4.27 16.15 -0.35
C GLN A 85 -4.81 17.15 -1.38
N GLU A 86 -4.17 17.32 -2.54
CA GLU A 86 -4.70 18.13 -3.64
C GLU A 86 -6.00 17.55 -4.18
N ILE A 87 -6.03 16.24 -4.48
CA ILE A 87 -7.23 15.55 -4.94
C ILE A 87 -8.34 15.63 -3.90
N ALA A 88 -8.03 15.34 -2.64
CA ALA A 88 -8.97 15.42 -1.53
C ALA A 88 -9.56 16.83 -1.34
N SER A 89 -8.74 17.87 -1.59
CA SER A 89 -9.15 19.26 -1.52
C SER A 89 -10.13 19.62 -2.64
N ASP A 90 -9.86 19.17 -3.86
CA ASP A 90 -10.74 19.39 -5.01
C ASP A 90 -12.07 18.62 -4.86
N VAL A 91 -12.01 17.39 -4.34
CA VAL A 91 -13.21 16.61 -4.00
C VAL A 91 -14.04 17.34 -2.96
N LEU A 92 -13.44 17.80 -1.86
CA LEU A 92 -14.16 18.52 -0.81
C LEU A 92 -14.78 19.82 -1.31
N PHE A 93 -14.04 20.59 -2.11
CA PHE A 93 -14.53 21.83 -2.73
C PHE A 93 -15.79 21.56 -3.56
N ASN A 94 -15.75 20.54 -4.44
CA ASN A 94 -16.88 20.17 -5.29
C ASN A 94 -18.10 19.68 -4.46
N LEU A 95 -17.88 18.91 -3.40
CA LEU A 95 -18.95 18.44 -2.52
C LEU A 95 -19.61 19.58 -1.75
N LEU A 96 -18.85 20.56 -1.29
CA LEU A 96 -19.38 21.75 -0.62
C LEU A 96 -20.15 22.66 -1.58
N ALA A 97 -19.64 22.85 -2.80
CA ALA A 97 -20.31 23.63 -3.85
C ALA A 97 -21.69 23.05 -4.21
N ARG A 98 -21.80 21.72 -4.37
CA ARG A 98 -23.10 21.02 -4.60
C ARG A 98 -24.11 21.21 -3.47
N ARG A 99 -23.64 21.55 -2.27
CA ARG A 99 -24.48 21.87 -1.10
C ARG A 99 -24.76 23.38 -0.94
N GLY A 100 -24.51 24.16 -2.00
CA GLY A 100 -24.73 25.62 -2.00
C GLY A 100 -23.74 26.40 -1.13
N ARG A 101 -22.63 25.77 -0.72
CA ARG A 101 -21.55 26.46 -0.01
C ARG A 101 -20.51 26.94 -1.03
N THR A 102 -20.62 28.19 -1.42
CA THR A 102 -19.65 28.90 -2.25
C THR A 102 -18.51 29.41 -1.35
N GLY A 103 -17.50 28.59 -1.10
CA GLY A 103 -16.27 28.99 -0.40
C GLY A 103 -15.11 29.08 -1.38
N ALA A 104 -14.05 29.80 -0.98
CA ALA A 104 -12.80 29.75 -1.73
C ALA A 104 -12.22 28.31 -1.65
N ARG A 105 -11.60 27.82 -2.75
CA ARG A 105 -10.90 26.53 -2.78
C ARG A 105 -9.88 26.40 -1.64
N ASP A 106 -9.25 27.52 -1.26
CA ASP A 106 -8.31 27.59 -0.13
C ASP A 106 -8.92 27.15 1.22
N ALA A 107 -10.24 27.32 1.42
CA ALA A 107 -10.90 26.84 2.63
C ALA A 107 -10.93 25.30 2.66
N SER A 108 -11.18 24.66 1.51
CA SER A 108 -11.13 23.20 1.39
C SER A 108 -9.71 22.67 1.60
N VAL A 109 -8.70 23.34 1.05
CA VAL A 109 -7.28 23.00 1.26
C VAL A 109 -6.92 23.05 2.75
N ARG A 110 -7.32 24.10 3.46
CA ARG A 110 -7.08 24.21 4.92
C ARG A 110 -7.79 23.10 5.69
N LEU A 111 -9.05 22.83 5.40
CA LEU A 111 -9.81 21.76 6.08
C LEU A 111 -9.17 20.38 5.88
N VAL A 112 -8.73 20.08 4.66
CA VAL A 112 -8.06 18.82 4.34
C VAL A 112 -6.72 18.70 5.06
N ARG A 113 -5.88 19.72 4.97
CA ARG A 113 -4.59 19.75 5.68
C ARG A 113 -4.79 19.55 7.20
N ASP A 114 -5.74 20.28 7.80
CA ASP A 114 -5.99 20.20 9.24
C ASP A 114 -6.61 18.85 9.63
N ALA A 115 -7.39 18.20 8.74
CA ALA A 115 -7.90 16.86 8.94
C ALA A 115 -6.78 15.81 8.90
N TRP A 116 -5.84 15.93 7.95
CA TRP A 116 -4.65 15.06 7.86
C TRP A 116 -3.76 15.22 9.10
N ALA A 117 -3.46 16.46 9.51
CA ALA A 117 -2.67 16.72 10.72
C ALA A 117 -3.32 16.11 11.98
N GLY A 118 -4.63 16.26 12.12
CA GLY A 118 -5.38 15.65 13.23
C GLY A 118 -5.36 14.12 13.19
N TYR A 119 -5.47 13.53 12.01
CA TYR A 119 -5.39 12.08 11.82
C TYR A 119 -3.99 11.53 12.16
N VAL A 120 -2.93 12.15 11.62
CA VAL A 120 -1.54 11.76 11.89
C VAL A 120 -1.25 11.74 13.39
N GLY A 121 -1.75 12.73 14.14
CA GLY A 121 -1.56 12.82 15.59
C GLY A 121 -2.39 11.83 16.44
N THR A 122 -3.33 11.09 15.83
CA THR A 122 -4.27 10.21 16.56
C THR A 122 -4.47 8.84 15.91
N CYS A 123 -3.81 8.57 14.77
CA CYS A 123 -3.95 7.30 14.07
C CYS A 123 -3.47 6.13 14.92
N THR A 124 -4.09 4.99 14.75
CA THR A 124 -3.77 3.75 15.47
C THR A 124 -3.48 2.61 14.51
N LEU A 125 -2.72 1.64 14.97
CA LEU A 125 -2.57 0.37 14.26
C LEU A 125 -3.92 -0.36 14.22
N GLN A 126 -4.11 -1.20 13.21
CA GLN A 126 -5.21 -2.16 13.22
C GLN A 126 -5.12 -3.06 14.47
N PRO A 127 -6.26 -3.52 15.03
CA PRO A 127 -6.27 -4.20 16.34
C PRO A 127 -5.42 -5.47 16.42
N ASP A 128 -5.17 -6.12 15.29
CA ASP A 128 -4.35 -7.32 15.18
C ASP A 128 -2.89 -7.03 14.79
N ILE A 129 -2.47 -5.76 14.68
CA ILE A 129 -1.09 -5.37 14.38
C ILE A 129 -0.35 -5.01 15.64
N THR A 130 0.85 -5.55 15.80
CA THR A 130 1.80 -5.13 16.85
C THR A 130 3.18 -4.88 16.25
N VAL A 131 3.87 -3.88 16.77
CA VAL A 131 5.28 -3.59 16.43
C VAL A 131 6.17 -4.81 16.64
N ALA A 132 5.93 -5.56 17.72
CA ALA A 132 6.68 -6.77 18.04
C ALA A 132 6.53 -7.87 16.97
N TRP A 133 5.31 -8.09 16.47
CA TRP A 133 5.07 -9.06 15.40
C TRP A 133 5.78 -8.64 14.11
N LEU A 134 5.66 -7.38 13.68
CA LEU A 134 6.35 -6.87 12.48
C LEU A 134 7.87 -7.00 12.61
N ARG A 135 8.43 -6.73 13.79
CA ARG A 135 9.88 -6.92 14.05
C ARG A 135 10.28 -8.40 13.92
N THR A 136 9.47 -9.31 14.45
CA THR A 136 9.69 -10.75 14.30
C THR A 136 9.61 -11.17 12.83
N LEU A 137 8.59 -10.73 12.09
CA LEU A 137 8.49 -11.00 10.66
C LEU A 137 9.71 -10.48 9.90
N ARG A 138 10.13 -9.21 10.16
CA ARG A 138 11.30 -8.60 9.52
C ARG A 138 12.59 -9.41 9.74
N SER A 139 12.78 -9.99 10.92
CA SER A 139 13.98 -10.79 11.23
C SER A 139 14.04 -12.14 10.51
N GLN A 140 12.94 -12.61 9.93
CA GLN A 140 12.85 -13.91 9.26
C GLN A 140 13.03 -13.85 7.74
N ILE A 141 12.88 -12.68 7.12
CA ILE A 141 12.83 -12.50 5.66
C ILE A 141 13.93 -11.57 5.16
N ALA A 142 14.16 -11.54 3.85
CA ALA A 142 15.17 -10.70 3.21
C ALA A 142 14.89 -9.20 3.33
N GLY A 143 13.60 -8.81 3.25
CA GLY A 143 13.22 -7.41 3.34
C GLY A 143 11.73 -7.19 3.58
N LEU A 144 11.42 -6.11 4.31
CA LEU A 144 10.08 -5.67 4.63
C LEU A 144 9.88 -4.26 4.08
N GLY A 145 8.82 -4.05 3.29
CA GLY A 145 8.52 -2.76 2.68
C GLY A 145 7.07 -2.32 2.84
N VAL A 146 6.85 -1.02 2.64
CA VAL A 146 5.52 -0.41 2.49
C VAL A 146 5.36 0.10 1.07
N VAL A 147 4.17 -0.12 0.47
CA VAL A 147 3.74 0.49 -0.79
C VAL A 147 2.35 1.08 -0.55
N THR A 148 2.27 2.39 -0.51
CA THR A 148 1.04 3.07 -0.09
C THR A 148 0.70 4.24 -1.00
N ASP A 149 -0.59 4.45 -1.21
CA ASP A 149 -1.10 5.69 -1.78
C ASP A 149 -1.13 6.73 -0.65
N GLY A 150 -0.43 7.84 -0.86
CA GLY A 150 -0.35 8.91 0.14
C GLY A 150 0.81 9.85 -0.11
N ASP A 151 0.71 11.03 0.51
CA ASP A 151 1.73 12.05 0.47
C ASP A 151 2.87 11.69 1.45
N THR A 152 4.11 11.85 1.03
CA THR A 152 5.30 11.34 1.70
C THR A 152 5.43 11.83 3.15
N GLU A 153 5.14 13.11 3.38
CA GLU A 153 5.21 13.71 4.72
C GLU A 153 4.13 13.13 5.64
N ALA A 154 2.89 12.97 5.15
CA ALA A 154 1.80 12.39 5.92
C ALA A 154 2.08 10.92 6.28
N VAL A 155 2.59 10.14 5.32
CA VAL A 155 3.01 8.75 5.53
C VAL A 155 4.12 8.65 6.57
N ALA A 156 5.14 9.50 6.47
CA ALA A 156 6.23 9.55 7.46
C ALA A 156 5.72 9.89 8.87
N GLY A 157 4.78 10.83 8.98
CA GLY A 157 4.11 11.18 10.23
C GLY A 157 3.33 10.01 10.82
N VAL A 158 2.55 9.28 10.02
CA VAL A 158 1.81 8.09 10.44
C VAL A 158 2.75 7.00 10.94
N LEU A 159 3.82 6.70 10.19
CA LEU A 159 4.81 5.69 10.59
C LEU A 159 5.51 6.06 11.90
N SER A 160 5.85 7.33 12.08
CA SER A 160 6.47 7.85 13.30
C SER A 160 5.52 7.76 14.49
N HIS A 161 4.27 8.23 14.33
CA HIS A 161 3.27 8.21 15.41
C HIS A 161 2.92 6.79 15.88
N THR A 162 2.87 5.83 14.93
CA THR A 162 2.54 4.42 15.22
C THR A 162 3.75 3.56 15.64
N GLY A 163 4.95 4.14 15.67
CA GLY A 163 6.18 3.42 16.02
C GLY A 163 6.67 2.45 14.95
N LEU A 164 6.28 2.66 13.69
CA LEU A 164 6.62 1.80 12.56
C LEU A 164 7.81 2.31 11.72
N ASN A 165 8.30 3.52 11.97
CA ASN A 165 9.30 4.23 11.14
C ASN A 165 10.61 3.45 10.92
N GLU A 166 11.05 2.64 11.90
CA GLU A 166 12.32 1.90 11.83
C GLU A 166 12.16 0.42 11.43
N LEU A 167 10.94 -0.02 11.14
CA LEU A 167 10.67 -1.44 10.85
C LEU A 167 10.81 -1.79 9.37
N PHE A 168 10.62 -0.82 8.49
CA PHE A 168 10.61 -1.06 7.06
C PHE A 168 11.94 -0.69 6.41
N ASP A 169 12.43 -1.58 5.55
CA ASP A 169 13.64 -1.34 4.75
C ASP A 169 13.38 -0.40 3.58
N SER A 170 12.12 -0.28 3.16
CA SER A 170 11.68 0.70 2.17
C SER A 170 10.25 1.15 2.41
N VAL A 171 10.00 2.43 2.13
CA VAL A 171 8.67 3.04 2.07
C VAL A 171 8.52 3.67 0.71
N THR A 172 7.54 3.19 -0.07
CA THR A 172 7.24 3.70 -1.41
C THR A 172 5.87 4.36 -1.38
N THR A 173 5.83 5.67 -1.61
CA THR A 173 4.59 6.46 -1.64
C THR A 173 4.21 6.79 -3.08
N SER A 174 2.91 6.98 -3.33
CA SER A 174 2.42 7.44 -4.63
C SER A 174 3.01 8.79 -5.03
N GLU A 175 3.18 9.70 -4.09
CA GLU A 175 3.79 11.02 -4.35
C GLU A 175 5.23 10.89 -4.83
N ALA A 176 6.07 10.12 -4.14
CA ALA A 176 7.48 9.94 -4.51
C ALA A 176 7.65 9.33 -5.92
N VAL A 177 6.73 8.45 -6.32
CA VAL A 177 6.76 7.78 -7.64
C VAL A 177 5.94 8.53 -8.69
N ARG A 178 5.08 9.47 -8.28
CA ARG A 178 4.06 10.14 -9.09
C ARG A 178 3.13 9.11 -9.77
N SER A 179 2.69 8.13 -8.99
CA SER A 179 1.89 7.00 -9.46
C SER A 179 1.13 6.35 -8.32
N TYR A 180 -0.19 6.31 -8.44
CA TYR A 180 -1.09 5.60 -7.53
C TYR A 180 -1.24 4.14 -7.91
N LYS A 181 -1.52 3.27 -6.95
CA LYS A 181 -1.97 1.91 -7.19
C LYS A 181 -3.30 1.95 -7.99
N PRO A 182 -3.59 1.02 -8.88
CA PRO A 182 -2.84 -0.21 -9.19
C PRO A 182 -1.76 -0.07 -10.29
N ASP A 183 -1.33 1.14 -10.65
CA ASP A 183 -0.31 1.33 -11.71
C ASP A 183 0.98 0.57 -11.37
N PRO A 184 1.55 -0.21 -12.31
CA PRO A 184 2.72 -1.04 -12.06
C PRO A 184 3.99 -0.26 -11.68
N ARG A 185 4.06 1.04 -11.94
CA ARG A 185 5.24 1.88 -11.62
C ARG A 185 5.53 1.91 -10.12
N ILE A 186 4.49 2.00 -9.27
CA ILE A 186 4.68 2.07 -7.82
C ILE A 186 5.26 0.76 -7.27
N TYR A 187 4.78 -0.39 -7.74
CA TYR A 187 5.30 -1.70 -7.33
C TYR A 187 6.71 -1.95 -7.85
N ARG A 188 7.01 -1.57 -9.12
CA ARG A 188 8.37 -1.66 -9.66
C ARG A 188 9.37 -0.81 -8.87
N SER A 189 8.95 0.37 -8.41
CA SER A 189 9.76 1.23 -7.54
C SER A 189 10.07 0.54 -6.21
N ALA A 190 9.08 -0.06 -5.56
CA ALA A 190 9.24 -0.80 -4.32
C ALA A 190 10.16 -2.02 -4.49
N LEU A 191 9.96 -2.82 -5.53
CA LEU A 191 10.83 -3.96 -5.86
C LEU A 191 12.28 -3.50 -6.08
N LYS A 192 12.48 -2.41 -6.82
CA LYS A 192 13.81 -1.85 -7.08
C LYS A 192 14.50 -1.39 -5.78
N ALA A 193 13.76 -0.76 -4.87
CA ALA A 193 14.31 -0.26 -3.60
C ALA A 193 14.91 -1.39 -2.76
N LEU A 194 14.28 -2.57 -2.75
CA LEU A 194 14.77 -3.74 -2.01
C LEU A 194 15.57 -4.74 -2.87
N LYS A 195 15.79 -4.43 -4.16
CA LYS A 195 16.38 -5.36 -5.14
C LYS A 195 15.64 -6.71 -5.19
N ALA A 196 14.35 -6.69 -4.94
CA ALA A 196 13.46 -7.84 -4.86
C ALA A 196 13.02 -8.29 -6.26
N ARG A 197 12.84 -9.61 -6.45
CA ARG A 197 12.20 -10.17 -7.64
C ARG A 197 10.70 -10.36 -7.38
N PRO A 198 9.82 -10.11 -8.37
CA PRO A 198 8.38 -10.33 -8.20
C PRO A 198 8.03 -11.72 -7.66
N SER A 199 8.65 -12.78 -8.19
CA SER A 199 8.42 -14.18 -7.78
C SER A 199 8.86 -14.52 -6.35
N GLU A 200 9.62 -13.65 -5.71
CA GLU A 200 10.11 -13.77 -4.32
C GLU A 200 9.38 -12.81 -3.38
N SER A 201 8.37 -12.09 -3.90
CA SER A 201 7.69 -11.03 -3.18
C SER A 201 6.23 -11.38 -2.91
N LEU A 202 5.78 -11.05 -1.70
CA LEU A 202 4.38 -11.08 -1.27
C LEU A 202 3.91 -9.64 -1.05
N PHE A 203 2.77 -9.29 -1.60
CA PHE A 203 2.09 -8.04 -1.33
C PHE A 203 0.80 -8.29 -0.55
N VAL A 204 0.63 -7.59 0.56
CA VAL A 204 -0.52 -7.72 1.48
C VAL A 204 -1.29 -6.42 1.49
N SER A 205 -2.59 -6.47 1.19
CA SER A 205 -3.49 -5.31 1.20
C SER A 205 -4.92 -5.70 1.56
N ASP A 206 -5.70 -4.73 2.05
CA ASP A 206 -7.14 -4.85 2.22
C ASP A 206 -7.93 -4.43 0.95
N ALA A 207 -7.27 -3.80 -0.02
CA ALA A 207 -7.87 -3.31 -1.26
C ALA A 207 -7.62 -4.29 -2.44
N ALA A 208 -8.70 -4.78 -3.05
CA ALA A 208 -8.62 -5.73 -4.17
C ALA A 208 -7.91 -5.16 -5.41
N LEU A 209 -8.06 -3.86 -5.69
CA LEU A 209 -7.35 -3.17 -6.79
C LEU A 209 -5.83 -3.21 -6.62
N ASP A 210 -5.35 -3.04 -5.41
CA ASP A 210 -3.93 -3.11 -5.08
C ASP A 210 -3.35 -4.49 -5.43
N LEU A 211 -4.10 -5.53 -5.05
CA LEU A 211 -3.72 -6.93 -5.31
C LEU A 211 -3.68 -7.23 -6.80
N GLN A 212 -4.59 -6.64 -7.60
CA GLN A 212 -4.55 -6.75 -9.07
C GLN A 212 -3.27 -6.11 -9.63
N GLY A 213 -2.90 -4.92 -9.16
CA GLY A 213 -1.68 -4.23 -9.56
C GLY A 213 -0.42 -5.05 -9.25
N ALA A 214 -0.31 -5.57 -8.04
CA ALA A 214 0.81 -6.42 -7.63
C ALA A 214 0.89 -7.72 -8.45
N ALA A 215 -0.24 -8.44 -8.60
CA ALA A 215 -0.32 -9.68 -9.34
C ALA A 215 0.01 -9.51 -10.84
N SER A 216 -0.29 -8.36 -11.43
CA SER A 216 0.06 -8.06 -12.84
C SER A 216 1.57 -8.10 -13.13
N LEU A 217 2.38 -7.96 -12.08
CA LEU A 217 3.84 -8.05 -12.14
C LEU A 217 4.39 -9.42 -11.70
N GLY A 218 3.52 -10.36 -11.33
CA GLY A 218 3.93 -11.67 -10.80
C GLY A 218 4.31 -11.65 -9.31
N ILE A 219 3.92 -10.61 -8.56
CA ILE A 219 4.01 -10.56 -7.11
C ILE A 219 2.87 -11.40 -6.53
N ALA A 220 3.16 -12.28 -5.57
CA ALA A 220 2.13 -13.02 -4.86
C ALA A 220 1.23 -12.05 -4.06
N ALA A 221 -0.08 -12.26 -4.11
CA ALA A 221 -1.05 -11.37 -3.49
C ALA A 221 -1.72 -12.03 -2.28
N ALA A 222 -1.82 -11.31 -1.16
CA ALA A 222 -2.56 -11.74 0.01
C ALA A 222 -3.57 -10.66 0.43
N TRP A 223 -4.82 -11.07 0.58
CA TRP A 223 -5.95 -10.18 0.87
C TRP A 223 -6.41 -10.30 2.32
N ILE A 224 -6.30 -9.22 3.06
CA ILE A 224 -6.89 -9.08 4.39
C ILE A 224 -8.20 -8.29 4.27
N ARG A 225 -9.34 -8.96 4.49
CA ARG A 225 -10.67 -8.33 4.32
C ARG A 225 -11.02 -7.49 5.54
N ARG A 226 -10.77 -6.18 5.46
CA ARG A 226 -11.12 -5.24 6.53
C ARG A 226 -11.45 -3.82 6.04
N SER A 227 -11.51 -3.61 4.72
CA SER A 227 -11.83 -2.31 4.15
C SER A 227 -13.21 -1.83 4.60
N LEU A 228 -13.28 -0.55 5.00
CA LEU A 228 -14.52 0.16 5.28
C LEU A 228 -15.20 0.66 4.00
N LEU A 229 -14.44 0.71 2.90
CA LEU A 229 -14.94 1.14 1.60
C LEU A 229 -15.41 -0.08 0.81
N PRO A 230 -16.40 0.08 -0.08
CA PRO A 230 -16.79 -0.97 -1.00
C PRO A 230 -15.58 -1.42 -1.83
N ASP A 231 -15.43 -2.72 -2.02
CA ASP A 231 -14.42 -3.26 -2.92
C ASP A 231 -14.70 -2.79 -4.36
N LEU A 232 -13.84 -1.95 -4.91
CA LEU A 232 -13.94 -1.42 -6.28
C LEU A 232 -13.61 -2.47 -7.35
N ALA A 233 -13.10 -3.63 -6.93
CA ALA A 233 -12.69 -4.72 -7.80
C ALA A 233 -12.77 -6.07 -7.09
N LYS A 234 -12.64 -7.17 -7.85
CA LYS A 234 -12.42 -8.51 -7.29
C LYS A 234 -10.91 -8.78 -7.21
N PRO A 235 -10.42 -9.43 -6.16
CA PRO A 235 -9.03 -9.83 -6.09
C PRO A 235 -8.72 -10.85 -7.20
N PRO A 236 -7.44 -10.99 -7.62
CA PRO A 236 -7.03 -12.03 -8.56
C PRO A 236 -7.40 -13.43 -8.06
N PRO A 237 -7.74 -14.38 -8.95
CA PRO A 237 -8.14 -15.73 -8.54
C PRO A 237 -7.13 -16.48 -7.67
N SER A 238 -5.84 -16.18 -7.85
CA SER A 238 -4.72 -16.77 -7.10
C SER A 238 -4.39 -16.05 -5.80
N THR A 239 -5.29 -15.16 -5.30
CA THR A 239 -5.05 -14.39 -4.07
C THR A 239 -5.19 -15.26 -2.83
N LEU A 240 -4.21 -15.20 -1.94
CA LEU A 240 -4.28 -15.80 -0.60
C LEU A 240 -5.21 -14.96 0.29
N VAL A 241 -6.23 -15.56 0.86
CA VAL A 241 -7.15 -14.85 1.76
C VAL A 241 -6.68 -15.01 3.20
N LEU A 242 -6.51 -13.90 3.89
CA LEU A 242 -6.10 -13.84 5.29
C LEU A 242 -7.32 -13.58 6.18
N SER A 243 -7.46 -14.36 7.25
CA SER A 243 -8.46 -14.11 8.29
C SER A 243 -7.96 -13.08 9.31
N ARG A 244 -6.66 -13.04 9.53
CA ARG A 244 -5.93 -12.08 10.38
C ARG A 244 -4.55 -11.84 9.77
N ILE A 245 -3.93 -10.73 10.10
CA ILE A 245 -2.64 -10.37 9.49
C ILE A 245 -1.52 -11.39 9.81
N GLN A 246 -1.57 -12.04 10.99
CA GLN A 246 -0.58 -13.06 11.38
C GLN A 246 -0.66 -14.34 10.52
N ASP A 247 -1.67 -14.49 9.68
CA ASP A 247 -1.69 -15.59 8.70
C ASP A 247 -0.54 -15.48 7.68
N VAL A 248 0.09 -14.31 7.56
CA VAL A 248 1.35 -14.10 6.83
C VAL A 248 2.45 -15.06 7.34
N ASP A 249 2.49 -15.37 8.65
CA ASP A 249 3.48 -16.28 9.22
C ASP A 249 3.40 -17.69 8.61
N ARG A 250 2.18 -18.16 8.27
CA ARG A 250 1.98 -19.45 7.58
C ARG A 250 2.52 -19.41 6.16
N ILE A 251 2.31 -18.30 5.46
CA ILE A 251 2.83 -18.09 4.10
C ILE A 251 4.37 -18.08 4.13
N VAL A 252 4.96 -17.35 5.07
CA VAL A 252 6.42 -17.30 5.27
C VAL A 252 6.99 -18.69 5.54
N LYS A 253 6.38 -19.45 6.47
CA LYS A 253 6.79 -20.83 6.79
C LYS A 253 6.66 -21.76 5.58
N GLY A 254 5.58 -21.64 4.80
CA GLY A 254 5.38 -22.41 3.56
C GLY A 254 6.46 -22.10 2.53
N TYR A 255 6.70 -20.81 2.28
CA TYR A 255 7.76 -20.36 1.38
C TYR A 255 9.16 -20.85 1.82
N GLY A 256 9.45 -20.81 3.12
CA GLY A 256 10.71 -21.34 3.67
C GLY A 256 10.98 -22.80 3.40
N LYS A 257 9.93 -23.62 3.21
CA LYS A 257 10.04 -25.04 2.87
C LYS A 257 10.22 -25.29 1.39
N THR A 258 9.53 -24.54 0.53
CA THR A 258 9.39 -24.85 -0.91
C THR A 258 10.12 -23.86 -1.80
N GLY A 259 10.44 -22.65 -1.30
CA GLY A 259 10.95 -21.53 -2.08
C GLY A 259 9.93 -20.96 -3.07
N ARG A 260 8.63 -21.23 -2.85
CA ARG A 260 7.52 -20.77 -3.70
C ARG A 260 6.31 -20.41 -2.86
N PHE A 261 5.49 -19.48 -3.36
CA PHE A 261 4.16 -19.22 -2.79
C PHE A 261 3.19 -20.30 -3.25
N GLU A 262 2.61 -21.01 -2.30
CA GLU A 262 1.56 -22.00 -2.58
C GLU A 262 0.23 -21.25 -2.62
N LEU A 263 -0.21 -20.91 -3.83
CA LEU A 263 -1.51 -20.30 -4.11
C LEU A 263 -2.55 -21.44 -4.13
N ARG A 264 -3.34 -21.59 -3.07
CA ARG A 264 -4.43 -22.57 -2.97
C ARG A 264 -5.78 -21.89 -3.17
#